data_8a21a350901cc173403a27c0a383a7a7
#
_entry.id   8a21a350901cc173403a27c0a383a7a7
#
_cell.length_a   1.000
_cell.length_b   1.000
_cell.length_c   1.000
_cell.angle_alpha   90.00
_cell.angle_beta   90.00
_cell.angle_gamma   90.00
#
_symmetry.space_group_name_H-M   'P 1'
#
loop_
_entity.id
_entity.type
_entity.pdbx_description
1 polymer ?
#
loop_
_entity_poly.entity_id
_entity_poly.type
_entity_poly.pdbx_seq_one_letter_code
_entity_poly.pdbx_strand_id
1 'polypeptide(L)'
;MTAEEEGAVASGASSKVEGILEEHGYTRTEIQNVLNSFELAESKDIPGDMLVPRVQEGVAKGVSAPRLHVALKNDIEYLMSARRLFAEAEAEAVFMNRESQWKRAANMLAAGFGSDELTILIEICKKNPEKFRPISFLYASLSTWGLSKEDGLSVAEALVSSAIPTAEYEGILDLYRIARRERIRPEELTERIAAQAGSSESVEELERVILH
;
A
#
# COMPACT_ATOMS: atom_id res chain seq x y z
N MET A 1 -45.36 14.07 -22.03
CA MET A 1 -44.13 14.45 -21.32
C MET A 1 -43.58 13.17 -20.75
N THR A 2 -42.71 12.57 -21.49
CA THR A 2 -42.00 11.33 -21.12
C THR A 2 -40.79 11.71 -20.31
N ALA A 3 -40.72 11.22 -19.08
CA ALA A 3 -39.50 11.29 -18.26
C ALA A 3 -38.43 10.46 -18.97
N GLU A 4 -37.39 11.13 -19.43
CA GLU A 4 -36.20 10.49 -19.94
C GLU A 4 -35.54 9.78 -18.73
N GLU A 5 -35.44 8.45 -18.82
CA GLU A 5 -34.58 7.65 -17.98
C GLU A 5 -33.13 8.08 -18.29
N GLU A 6 -32.58 8.95 -17.50
CA GLU A 6 -31.12 9.10 -17.39
C GLU A 6 -30.56 7.81 -16.79
N GLY A 7 -30.36 6.82 -17.62
CA GLY A 7 -29.57 5.65 -17.30
C GLY A 7 -28.12 6.12 -17.10
N ALA A 8 -27.69 6.20 -15.86
CA ALA A 8 -26.28 6.38 -15.53
C ALA A 8 -25.48 5.32 -16.30
N VAL A 9 -24.59 5.75 -17.18
CA VAL A 9 -23.68 4.86 -17.90
C VAL A 9 -22.80 4.21 -16.81
N ALA A 10 -23.04 2.92 -16.56
CA ALA A 10 -22.24 2.18 -15.59
C ALA A 10 -20.76 2.34 -15.96
N SER A 11 -19.91 2.65 -14.99
CA SER A 11 -18.46 2.77 -15.23
C SER A 11 -17.92 1.43 -15.75
N GLY A 12 -16.83 1.46 -16.50
CA GLY A 12 -16.21 0.23 -17.01
C GLY A 12 -15.91 -0.79 -15.92
N ALA A 13 -15.61 -0.33 -14.69
CA ALA A 13 -15.38 -1.16 -13.50
C ALA A 13 -16.68 -1.84 -13.04
N SER A 14 -17.81 -1.12 -13.00
CA SER A 14 -19.12 -1.66 -12.59
C SER A 14 -19.59 -2.75 -13.55
N SER A 15 -19.51 -2.53 -14.87
CA SER A 15 -19.89 -3.54 -15.87
C SER A 15 -19.01 -4.79 -15.79
N LYS A 16 -17.72 -4.64 -15.55
CA LYS A 16 -16.78 -5.76 -15.34
C LYS A 16 -17.15 -6.59 -14.11
N VAL A 17 -17.47 -5.91 -13.00
CA VAL A 17 -17.85 -6.55 -11.74
C VAL A 17 -19.18 -7.28 -11.87
N GLU A 18 -20.16 -6.69 -12.54
CA GLU A 18 -21.45 -7.33 -12.82
C GLU A 18 -21.25 -8.67 -13.53
N GLY A 19 -20.46 -8.68 -14.63
CA GLY A 19 -20.14 -9.93 -15.34
C GLY A 19 -19.45 -10.97 -14.47
N ILE A 20 -18.48 -10.58 -13.64
CA ILE A 20 -17.81 -11.51 -12.71
C ILE A 20 -18.80 -12.15 -11.73
N LEU A 21 -19.72 -11.36 -11.17
CA LEU A 21 -20.69 -11.85 -10.18
C LEU A 21 -21.75 -12.75 -10.83
N GLU A 22 -22.23 -12.40 -12.05
CA GLU A 22 -23.16 -13.22 -12.81
C GLU A 22 -22.57 -14.60 -13.15
N GLU A 23 -21.33 -14.65 -13.65
CA GLU A 23 -20.62 -15.91 -13.95
C GLU A 23 -20.50 -16.82 -12.75
N HIS A 24 -20.49 -16.27 -11.53
CA HIS A 24 -20.36 -17.03 -10.27
C HIS A 24 -21.70 -17.24 -9.56
N GLY A 25 -22.82 -16.96 -10.24
CA GLY A 25 -24.16 -17.32 -9.78
C GLY A 25 -24.74 -16.44 -8.68
N TYR A 26 -24.24 -15.21 -8.52
CA TYR A 26 -24.87 -14.25 -7.62
C TYR A 26 -26.21 -13.79 -8.18
N THR A 27 -27.20 -13.63 -7.32
CA THR A 27 -28.52 -13.12 -7.70
C THR A 27 -28.47 -11.64 -8.06
N ARG A 28 -29.42 -11.15 -8.85
CA ARG A 28 -29.52 -9.75 -9.23
C ARG A 28 -29.50 -8.79 -8.03
N THR A 29 -30.17 -9.17 -6.93
CA THR A 29 -30.18 -8.37 -5.70
C THR A 29 -28.79 -8.33 -5.03
N GLU A 30 -28.09 -9.45 -5.02
CA GLU A 30 -26.72 -9.51 -4.50
C GLU A 30 -25.75 -8.70 -5.33
N ILE A 31 -25.85 -8.77 -6.65
CA ILE A 31 -25.06 -7.96 -7.58
C ILE A 31 -25.28 -6.47 -7.30
N GLN A 32 -26.53 -6.03 -7.21
CA GLN A 32 -26.85 -4.62 -6.92
C GLN A 32 -26.25 -4.17 -5.58
N ASN A 33 -26.28 -5.01 -4.55
CA ASN A 33 -25.65 -4.69 -3.26
C ASN A 33 -24.13 -4.46 -3.37
N VAL A 34 -23.44 -5.20 -4.23
CA VAL A 34 -22.02 -5.01 -4.48
C VAL A 34 -21.79 -3.75 -5.31
N LEU A 35 -22.58 -3.52 -6.36
CA LEU A 35 -22.48 -2.35 -7.23
C LEU A 35 -22.71 -1.03 -6.47
N ASN A 36 -23.57 -1.01 -5.46
CA ASN A 36 -23.75 0.16 -4.58
C ASN A 36 -22.42 0.60 -3.91
N SER A 37 -21.45 -0.31 -3.73
CA SER A 37 -20.12 0.06 -3.23
C SER A 37 -19.30 0.79 -4.29
N PHE A 38 -19.50 0.50 -5.56
CA PHE A 38 -18.85 1.21 -6.67
C PHE A 38 -19.43 2.61 -6.84
N GLU A 39 -20.73 2.76 -6.73
CA GLU A 39 -21.40 4.08 -6.69
C GLU A 39 -20.90 4.93 -5.52
N LEU A 40 -20.74 4.30 -4.35
CA LEU A 40 -20.15 4.97 -3.19
C LEU A 40 -18.71 5.41 -3.47
N ALA A 41 -17.87 4.56 -4.06
CA ALA A 41 -16.49 4.89 -4.42
C ALA A 41 -16.44 6.07 -5.39
N GLU A 42 -17.25 6.05 -6.45
CA GLU A 42 -17.37 7.16 -7.42
C GLU A 42 -17.80 8.47 -6.75
N SER A 43 -18.76 8.42 -5.83
CA SER A 43 -19.20 9.60 -5.06
C SER A 43 -18.11 10.19 -4.17
N LYS A 44 -17.00 9.45 -3.94
CA LYS A 44 -15.82 9.83 -3.15
C LYS A 44 -14.59 10.06 -4.02
N ASP A 45 -14.73 10.12 -5.33
CA ASP A 45 -13.64 10.23 -6.30
C ASP A 45 -12.59 9.10 -6.15
N ILE A 46 -13.03 7.90 -5.77
CA ILE A 46 -12.20 6.70 -5.73
C ILE A 46 -12.46 5.91 -7.01
N PRO A 47 -11.41 5.65 -7.84
CA PRO A 47 -11.57 4.88 -9.06
C PRO A 47 -12.07 3.45 -8.77
N GLY A 48 -13.18 3.05 -9.41
CA GLY A 48 -13.79 1.73 -9.20
C GLY A 48 -12.83 0.57 -9.50
N ASP A 49 -11.91 0.75 -10.45
CA ASP A 49 -10.89 -0.25 -10.79
C ASP A 49 -10.00 -0.65 -9.60
N MET A 50 -9.85 0.21 -8.60
CA MET A 50 -9.10 -0.10 -7.38
C MET A 50 -9.80 -1.18 -6.54
N LEU A 51 -11.12 -1.32 -6.65
CA LEU A 51 -11.95 -2.28 -5.91
C LEU A 51 -12.12 -3.62 -6.63
N VAL A 52 -11.97 -3.66 -7.96
CA VAL A 52 -12.16 -4.88 -8.77
C VAL A 52 -11.36 -6.08 -8.24
N PRO A 53 -10.06 -5.97 -7.87
CA PRO A 53 -9.30 -7.09 -7.34
C PRO A 53 -9.90 -7.68 -6.04
N ARG A 54 -10.53 -6.86 -5.19
CA ARG A 54 -11.20 -7.32 -3.98
C ARG A 54 -12.44 -8.16 -4.32
N VAL A 55 -13.20 -7.74 -5.35
CA VAL A 55 -14.34 -8.53 -5.82
C VAL A 55 -13.87 -9.88 -6.36
N GLN A 56 -12.86 -9.88 -7.22
CA GLN A 56 -12.29 -11.11 -7.78
C GLN A 56 -11.80 -12.08 -6.68
N GLU A 57 -11.08 -11.57 -5.68
CA GLU A 57 -10.63 -12.35 -4.54
C GLU A 57 -11.79 -12.90 -3.72
N GLY A 58 -12.80 -12.06 -3.43
CA GLY A 58 -13.97 -12.47 -2.66
C GLY A 58 -14.78 -13.55 -3.37
N VAL A 59 -15.01 -13.39 -4.66
CA VAL A 59 -15.72 -14.36 -5.50
C VAL A 59 -14.94 -15.68 -5.56
N ALA A 60 -13.62 -15.63 -5.81
CA ALA A 60 -12.79 -16.83 -5.84
C ALA A 60 -12.79 -17.61 -4.50
N LYS A 61 -13.02 -16.92 -3.40
CA LYS A 61 -13.13 -17.49 -2.05
C LYS A 61 -14.57 -17.86 -1.65
N GLY A 62 -15.55 -17.67 -2.52
CA GLY A 62 -16.97 -17.94 -2.23
C GLY A 62 -17.57 -17.01 -1.15
N VAL A 63 -17.08 -15.76 -1.05
CA VAL A 63 -17.58 -14.80 -0.06
C VAL A 63 -18.97 -14.33 -0.44
N SER A 64 -19.93 -14.36 0.49
CA SER A 64 -21.30 -13.87 0.24
C SER A 64 -21.33 -12.36 -0.07
N ALA A 65 -22.29 -11.94 -0.89
CA ALA A 65 -22.46 -10.54 -1.29
C ALA A 65 -22.52 -9.54 -0.11
N PRO A 66 -23.23 -9.79 1.01
CA PRO A 66 -23.21 -8.89 2.15
C PRO A 66 -21.83 -8.72 2.77
N ARG A 67 -21.03 -9.78 2.87
CA ARG A 67 -19.66 -9.72 3.39
C ARG A 67 -18.74 -8.99 2.42
N LEU A 68 -18.90 -9.22 1.12
CA LEU A 68 -18.15 -8.54 0.08
C LEU A 68 -18.44 -7.03 0.10
N HIS A 69 -19.72 -6.64 0.21
CA HIS A 69 -20.13 -5.23 0.35
C HIS A 69 -19.47 -4.56 1.56
N VAL A 70 -19.45 -5.21 2.73
CA VAL A 70 -18.79 -4.68 3.93
C VAL A 70 -17.28 -4.52 3.71
N ALA A 71 -16.63 -5.51 3.09
CA ALA A 71 -15.20 -5.43 2.78
C ALA A 71 -14.87 -4.28 1.84
N LEU A 72 -15.67 -4.08 0.79
CA LEU A 72 -15.50 -2.97 -0.16
C LEU A 72 -15.70 -1.60 0.51
N LYS A 73 -16.67 -1.47 1.41
CA LYS A 73 -16.84 -0.22 2.18
C LYS A 73 -15.61 0.09 3.04
N ASN A 74 -15.06 -0.90 3.71
CA ASN A 74 -13.83 -0.72 4.49
C ASN A 74 -12.65 -0.32 3.60
N ASP A 75 -12.50 -0.97 2.42
CA ASP A 75 -11.46 -0.62 1.46
C ASP A 75 -11.59 0.84 0.99
N ILE A 76 -12.83 1.32 0.72
CA ILE A 76 -13.11 2.71 0.36
C ILE A 76 -12.68 3.67 1.50
N GLU A 77 -13.00 3.36 2.75
CA GLU A 77 -12.61 4.17 3.90
C GLU A 77 -11.07 4.26 4.06
N TYR A 78 -10.36 3.14 3.87
CA TYR A 78 -8.90 3.13 3.88
C TYR A 78 -8.30 3.91 2.71
N LEU A 79 -8.87 3.81 1.51
CA LEU A 79 -8.43 4.57 0.35
C LEU A 79 -8.64 6.07 0.53
N MET A 80 -9.78 6.48 1.09
CA MET A 80 -10.04 7.89 1.44
C MET A 80 -9.04 8.40 2.48
N SER A 81 -8.77 7.59 3.51
CA SER A 81 -7.79 7.94 4.53
C SER A 81 -6.39 8.05 3.95
N ALA A 82 -5.98 7.11 3.12
CA ALA A 82 -4.70 7.17 2.43
C ALA A 82 -4.58 8.45 1.57
N ARG A 83 -5.58 8.73 0.72
CA ARG A 83 -5.60 9.96 -0.10
C ARG A 83 -5.44 11.21 0.75
N ARG A 84 -6.12 11.28 1.89
CA ARG A 84 -5.99 12.41 2.81
C ARG A 84 -4.56 12.57 3.33
N LEU A 85 -3.87 11.47 3.69
CA LEU A 85 -2.47 11.53 4.15
C LEU A 85 -1.54 12.11 3.07
N PHE A 86 -1.73 11.74 1.80
CA PHE A 86 -0.95 12.33 0.70
C PHE A 86 -1.26 13.81 0.49
N ALA A 87 -2.52 14.23 0.68
CA ALA A 87 -2.92 15.63 0.60
C ALA A 87 -2.33 16.46 1.75
N GLU A 88 -2.43 15.96 2.99
CA GLU A 88 -1.87 16.59 4.19
C GLU A 88 -0.35 16.74 4.11
N ALA A 89 0.33 15.75 3.53
CA ALA A 89 1.77 15.81 3.26
C ALA A 89 2.14 16.68 2.05
N GLU A 90 1.18 17.33 1.38
CA GLU A 90 1.39 18.07 0.13
C GLU A 90 2.15 17.24 -0.93
N ALA A 91 1.88 15.95 -0.97
CA ALA A 91 2.63 14.99 -1.77
C ALA A 91 1.90 14.57 -3.07
N GLU A 92 0.61 14.90 -3.21
CA GLU A 92 -0.21 14.46 -4.35
C GLU A 92 0.36 14.86 -5.72
N ALA A 93 0.99 16.03 -5.82
CA ALA A 93 1.56 16.50 -7.08
C ALA A 93 2.86 15.78 -7.46
N VAL A 94 3.56 15.23 -6.48
CA VAL A 94 4.90 14.66 -6.64
C VAL A 94 4.82 13.16 -6.98
N PHE A 95 3.84 12.46 -6.41
CA PHE A 95 3.69 11.03 -6.62
C PHE A 95 3.01 10.73 -7.96
N MET A 96 3.78 10.17 -8.89
CA MET A 96 3.23 9.57 -10.12
C MET A 96 2.52 8.25 -9.76
N ASN A 97 1.50 7.86 -10.55
CA ASN A 97 0.68 6.67 -10.26
C ASN A 97 0.02 6.70 -8.87
N ARG A 98 -0.59 7.80 -8.52
CA ARG A 98 -1.23 8.07 -7.22
C ARG A 98 -2.09 6.92 -6.71
N GLU A 99 -2.88 6.32 -7.58
CA GLU A 99 -3.79 5.22 -7.22
C GLU A 99 -3.05 4.02 -6.61
N SER A 100 -1.91 3.63 -7.19
CA SER A 100 -1.11 2.52 -6.65
C SER A 100 -0.49 2.87 -5.30
N GLN A 101 -0.12 4.13 -5.09
CA GLN A 101 0.43 4.62 -3.83
C GLN A 101 -0.66 4.73 -2.76
N TRP A 102 -1.85 5.25 -3.11
CA TRP A 102 -3.00 5.24 -2.21
C TRP A 102 -3.38 3.82 -1.80
N LYS A 103 -3.43 2.89 -2.75
CA LYS A 103 -3.70 1.48 -2.47
C LYS A 103 -2.66 0.87 -1.53
N ARG A 104 -1.39 1.21 -1.72
CA ARG A 104 -0.32 0.74 -0.82
C ARG A 104 -0.51 1.29 0.59
N ALA A 105 -0.72 2.59 0.75
CA ALA A 105 -0.97 3.22 2.05
C ALA A 105 -2.27 2.70 2.70
N ALA A 106 -3.35 2.53 1.92
CA ALA A 106 -4.60 1.94 2.40
C ALA A 106 -4.40 0.52 2.94
N ASN A 107 -3.61 -0.31 2.26
CA ASN A 107 -3.28 -1.65 2.73
C ASN A 107 -2.48 -1.63 4.05
N MET A 108 -1.60 -0.65 4.23
CA MET A 108 -0.86 -0.49 5.50
C MET A 108 -1.80 -0.05 6.62
N LEU A 109 -2.70 0.91 6.37
CA LEU A 109 -3.74 1.29 7.34
C LEU A 109 -4.61 0.09 7.73
N ALA A 110 -5.04 -0.72 6.75
CA ALA A 110 -5.81 -1.93 6.99
C ALA A 110 -5.02 -2.99 7.80
N ALA A 111 -3.69 -3.00 7.69
CA ALA A 111 -2.81 -3.84 8.47
C ALA A 111 -2.50 -3.29 9.89
N GLY A 112 -3.04 -2.11 10.24
CA GLY A 112 -2.92 -1.52 11.57
C GLY A 112 -1.77 -0.53 11.75
N PHE A 113 -1.11 -0.11 10.66
CA PHE A 113 -0.12 0.96 10.73
C PHE A 113 -0.79 2.31 11.04
N GLY A 114 -0.15 3.13 11.86
CA GLY A 114 -0.67 4.44 12.24
C GLY A 114 -0.63 5.47 11.11
N SER A 115 -1.58 6.41 11.11
CA SER A 115 -1.60 7.50 10.13
C SER A 115 -0.35 8.37 10.22
N ASP A 116 0.15 8.63 11.43
CA ASP A 116 1.37 9.40 11.67
C ASP A 116 2.63 8.70 11.11
N GLU A 117 2.72 7.37 11.22
CA GLU A 117 3.81 6.59 10.60
C GLU A 117 3.81 6.72 9.08
N LEU A 118 2.62 6.59 8.49
CA LEU A 118 2.46 6.72 7.04
C LEU A 118 2.74 8.14 6.55
N THR A 119 2.33 9.16 7.31
CA THR A 119 2.67 10.56 6.98
C THR A 119 4.18 10.76 6.94
N ILE A 120 4.91 10.24 7.93
CA ILE A 120 6.37 10.33 7.95
C ILE A 120 6.99 9.57 6.75
N LEU A 121 6.52 8.37 6.44
CA LEU A 121 7.00 7.61 5.27
C LEU A 121 6.75 8.35 3.95
N ILE A 122 5.59 8.98 3.80
CA ILE A 122 5.26 9.80 2.63
C ILE A 122 6.22 10.98 2.53
N GLU A 123 6.46 11.70 3.64
CA GLU A 123 7.38 12.84 3.70
C GLU A 123 8.82 12.43 3.35
N ILE A 124 9.32 11.33 3.92
CA ILE A 124 10.64 10.77 3.61
C ILE A 124 10.76 10.51 2.10
N CYS A 125 9.74 9.90 1.49
CA CYS A 125 9.75 9.51 0.08
C CYS A 125 9.42 10.67 -0.88
N LYS A 126 9.02 11.84 -0.40
CA LYS A 126 8.58 12.98 -1.23
C LYS A 126 9.61 13.42 -2.27
N LYS A 127 10.91 13.30 -1.96
CA LYS A 127 12.00 13.63 -2.88
C LYS A 127 12.27 12.55 -3.94
N ASN A 128 11.94 11.30 -3.62
CA ASN A 128 12.13 10.12 -4.47
C ASN A 128 10.86 9.26 -4.44
N PRO A 129 9.76 9.74 -5.04
CA PRO A 129 8.42 9.14 -4.89
C PRO A 129 8.31 7.72 -5.44
N GLU A 130 9.17 7.34 -6.39
CA GLU A 130 9.28 5.99 -6.92
C GLU A 130 9.76 4.97 -5.86
N LYS A 131 10.46 5.44 -4.84
CA LYS A 131 10.94 4.61 -3.73
C LYS A 131 9.85 4.31 -2.67
N PHE A 132 8.72 5.01 -2.67
CA PHE A 132 7.68 4.81 -1.64
C PHE A 132 7.19 3.37 -1.55
N ARG A 133 6.90 2.73 -2.68
CA ARG A 133 6.41 1.34 -2.69
C ARG A 133 7.43 0.37 -2.11
N PRO A 134 8.69 0.30 -2.58
CA PRO A 134 9.68 -0.62 -2.02
C PRO A 134 10.04 -0.27 -0.56
N ILE A 135 10.14 1.00 -0.20
CA ILE A 135 10.39 1.43 1.18
C ILE A 135 9.25 1.04 2.12
N SER A 136 8.01 1.29 1.73
CA SER A 136 6.85 0.93 2.55
C SER A 136 6.72 -0.59 2.72
N PHE A 137 7.13 -1.40 1.73
CA PHE A 137 7.19 -2.85 1.85
C PHE A 137 8.27 -3.27 2.86
N LEU A 138 9.47 -2.72 2.72
CA LEU A 138 10.58 -2.98 3.64
C LEU A 138 10.20 -2.59 5.08
N TYR A 139 9.69 -1.38 5.27
CA TYR A 139 9.25 -0.89 6.59
C TYR A 139 8.22 -1.83 7.23
N ALA A 140 7.19 -2.23 6.49
CA ALA A 140 6.19 -3.16 6.99
C ALA A 140 6.79 -4.53 7.37
N SER A 141 7.75 -5.02 6.58
CA SER A 141 8.45 -6.27 6.85
C SER A 141 9.30 -6.18 8.11
N LEU A 142 10.08 -5.12 8.28
CA LEU A 142 10.90 -4.88 9.47
C LEU A 142 10.03 -4.74 10.73
N SER A 143 8.91 -4.02 10.65
CA SER A 143 7.95 -3.91 11.75
C SER A 143 7.37 -5.29 12.15
N THR A 144 7.04 -6.15 11.17
CA THR A 144 6.59 -7.53 11.44
C THR A 144 7.66 -8.37 12.16
N TRP A 145 8.93 -8.05 11.97
CA TRP A 145 10.06 -8.71 12.68
C TRP A 145 10.35 -8.10 14.04
N GLY A 146 9.58 -7.10 14.46
CA GLY A 146 9.65 -6.49 15.77
C GLY A 146 10.62 -5.30 15.87
N LEU A 147 11.06 -4.72 14.75
CA LEU A 147 11.77 -3.45 14.78
C LEU A 147 10.85 -2.37 15.35
N SER A 148 11.43 -1.45 16.11
CA SER A 148 10.71 -0.27 16.57
C SER A 148 10.30 0.62 15.39
N LYS A 149 9.30 1.44 15.60
CA LYS A 149 8.85 2.43 14.61
C LYS A 149 10.00 3.37 14.21
N GLU A 150 10.72 3.86 15.21
CA GLU A 150 11.83 4.79 15.05
C GLU A 150 12.95 4.17 14.22
N ASP A 151 13.34 2.93 14.53
CA ASP A 151 14.37 2.20 13.79
C ASP A 151 13.96 1.94 12.33
N GLY A 152 12.72 1.49 12.13
CA GLY A 152 12.20 1.26 10.78
C GLY A 152 12.18 2.52 9.93
N LEU A 153 11.79 3.67 10.50
CA LEU A 153 11.80 4.97 9.82
C LEU A 153 13.23 5.45 9.54
N SER A 154 14.18 5.22 10.46
CA SER A 154 15.59 5.56 10.24
C SER A 154 16.19 4.80 9.06
N VAL A 155 15.92 3.50 8.95
CA VAL A 155 16.30 2.70 7.77
C VAL A 155 15.65 3.23 6.49
N ALA A 156 14.35 3.55 6.53
CA ALA A 156 13.62 4.09 5.40
C ALA A 156 14.26 5.40 4.88
N GLU A 157 14.58 6.33 5.78
CA GLU A 157 15.19 7.62 5.46
C GLU A 157 16.59 7.44 4.83
N ALA A 158 17.42 6.57 5.41
CA ALA A 158 18.74 6.27 4.88
C ALA A 158 18.68 5.70 3.46
N LEU A 159 17.78 4.75 3.21
CA LEU A 159 17.63 4.10 1.90
C LEU A 159 17.00 5.01 0.84
N VAL A 160 16.07 5.88 1.21
CA VAL A 160 15.52 6.86 0.27
C VAL A 160 16.62 7.77 -0.27
N SER A 161 17.57 8.15 0.58
CA SER A 161 18.69 9.02 0.24
C SER A 161 19.88 8.30 -0.41
N SER A 162 19.91 6.96 -0.37
CA SER A 162 21.03 6.16 -0.89
C SER A 162 20.99 5.98 -2.41
N ALA A 163 22.14 5.59 -2.98
CA ALA A 163 22.27 5.15 -4.38
C ALA A 163 21.87 3.68 -4.60
N ILE A 164 21.62 2.93 -3.53
CA ILE A 164 21.27 1.50 -3.59
C ILE A 164 19.99 1.31 -4.43
N PRO A 165 20.02 0.42 -5.44
CA PRO A 165 18.84 0.15 -6.27
C PRO A 165 17.67 -0.41 -5.46
N THR A 166 16.45 0.04 -5.75
CA THR A 166 15.25 -0.44 -5.03
C THR A 166 14.99 -1.94 -5.20
N ALA A 167 15.48 -2.54 -6.27
CA ALA A 167 15.41 -3.99 -6.49
C ALA A 167 16.23 -4.81 -5.46
N GLU A 168 17.18 -4.16 -4.79
CA GLU A 168 18.03 -4.81 -3.79
C GLU A 168 17.51 -4.66 -2.35
N TYR A 169 16.42 -3.90 -2.11
CA TYR A 169 15.93 -3.62 -0.76
C TYR A 169 15.48 -4.87 0.02
N GLU A 170 15.14 -5.96 -0.67
CA GLU A 170 14.88 -7.25 0.01
C GLU A 170 16.15 -7.78 0.69
N GLY A 171 17.34 -7.50 0.15
CA GLY A 171 18.62 -7.85 0.76
C GLY A 171 18.85 -7.19 2.12
N ILE A 172 18.23 -6.03 2.38
CA ILE A 172 18.25 -5.42 3.73
C ILE A 172 17.62 -6.34 4.78
N LEU A 173 16.56 -7.06 4.42
CA LEU A 173 15.97 -8.05 5.33
C LEU A 173 16.94 -9.19 5.63
N ASP A 174 17.76 -9.58 4.64
CA ASP A 174 18.78 -10.61 4.84
C ASP A 174 19.89 -10.14 5.76
N LEU A 175 20.27 -8.85 5.74
CA LEU A 175 21.20 -8.26 6.70
C LEU A 175 20.70 -8.44 8.14
N TYR A 176 19.43 -8.20 8.42
CA TYR A 176 18.85 -8.44 9.74
C TYR A 176 18.85 -9.92 10.13
N ARG A 177 18.68 -10.84 9.15
CA ARG A 177 18.80 -12.29 9.41
C ARG A 177 20.23 -12.69 9.76
N ILE A 178 21.22 -12.15 9.03
CA ILE A 178 22.65 -12.38 9.28
C ILE A 178 23.03 -11.80 10.65
N ALA A 179 22.71 -10.55 10.91
CA ALA A 179 23.02 -9.88 12.18
C ALA A 179 22.47 -10.64 13.39
N ARG A 180 21.26 -11.20 13.28
CA ARG A 180 20.67 -12.03 14.33
C ARG A 180 21.50 -13.31 14.59
N ARG A 181 22.09 -13.93 13.56
CA ARG A 181 22.98 -15.09 13.71
C ARG A 181 24.30 -14.70 14.35
N GLU A 182 24.83 -13.53 14.00
CA GLU A 182 26.05 -12.95 14.55
C GLU A 182 25.84 -12.29 15.93
N ARG A 183 24.61 -12.34 16.48
CA ARG A 183 24.21 -11.74 17.74
C ARG A 183 24.37 -10.21 17.79
N ILE A 184 24.31 -9.55 16.64
CA ILE A 184 24.22 -8.09 16.55
C ILE A 184 22.76 -7.70 16.87
N ARG A 185 22.60 -6.72 17.75
CA ARG A 185 21.26 -6.23 18.09
C ARG A 185 20.62 -5.49 16.91
N PRO A 186 19.29 -5.59 16.72
CA PRO A 186 18.61 -4.90 15.63
C PRO A 186 18.86 -3.39 15.62
N GLU A 187 18.85 -2.75 16.78
CA GLU A 187 19.08 -1.31 16.94
C GLU A 187 20.48 -0.92 16.47
N GLU A 188 21.49 -1.70 16.84
CA GLU A 188 22.88 -1.50 16.44
C GLU A 188 23.05 -1.66 14.91
N LEU A 189 22.40 -2.66 14.32
CA LEU A 189 22.40 -2.82 12.86
C LEU A 189 21.72 -1.64 12.18
N THR A 190 20.58 -1.16 12.70
CA THR A 190 19.88 0.02 12.21
C THR A 190 20.79 1.24 12.19
N GLU A 191 21.49 1.51 13.27
CA GLU A 191 22.46 2.62 13.37
C GLU A 191 23.57 2.50 12.28
N ARG A 192 24.10 1.29 12.09
CA ARG A 192 25.13 1.03 11.08
C ARG A 192 24.59 1.23 9.66
N ILE A 193 23.36 0.75 9.35
CA ILE A 193 22.70 0.97 8.07
C ILE A 193 22.49 2.47 7.86
N ALA A 194 21.93 3.17 8.84
CA ALA A 194 21.67 4.61 8.73
C ALA A 194 22.96 5.41 8.47
N ALA A 195 24.09 5.02 9.07
CA ALA A 195 25.37 5.68 8.89
C ALA A 195 26.03 5.40 7.52
N GLN A 196 25.81 4.22 6.93
CA GLN A 196 26.58 3.75 5.76
C GLN A 196 25.79 3.66 4.45
N ALA A 197 24.46 3.61 4.49
CA ALA A 197 23.65 3.46 3.28
C ALA A 197 23.86 4.60 2.27
N GLY A 198 24.11 5.82 2.74
CA GLY A 198 24.36 6.99 1.87
C GLY A 198 25.65 6.91 1.06
N SER A 199 26.64 6.11 1.51
CA SER A 199 27.93 5.91 0.84
C SER A 199 28.04 4.60 0.08
N SER A 200 27.01 3.75 0.13
CA SER A 200 26.98 2.44 -0.51
C SER A 200 26.16 2.51 -1.82
N GLU A 201 26.66 1.84 -2.86
CA GLU A 201 26.00 1.74 -4.17
C GLU A 201 25.20 0.43 -4.33
N SER A 202 25.40 -0.53 -3.43
CA SER A 202 24.68 -1.81 -3.40
C SER A 202 24.49 -2.33 -1.98
N VAL A 203 23.57 -3.29 -1.80
CA VAL A 203 23.40 -3.98 -0.51
C VAL A 203 24.62 -4.83 -0.18
N GLU A 204 25.30 -5.41 -1.17
CA GLU A 204 26.55 -6.19 -0.95
C GLU A 204 27.67 -5.31 -0.39
N GLU A 205 27.81 -4.10 -0.92
CA GLU A 205 28.79 -3.13 -0.39
C GLU A 205 28.43 -2.72 1.04
N LEU A 206 27.16 -2.39 1.28
CA LEU A 206 26.66 -2.07 2.60
C LEU A 206 26.92 -3.21 3.60
N GLU A 207 26.62 -4.46 3.23
CA GLU A 207 26.87 -5.65 4.04
C GLU A 207 28.35 -5.74 4.48
N ARG A 208 29.26 -5.57 3.53
CA ARG A 208 30.70 -5.63 3.79
C ARG A 208 31.15 -4.59 4.80
N VAL A 209 30.58 -3.38 4.76
CA VAL A 209 30.96 -2.29 5.66
C VAL A 209 30.34 -2.43 7.06
N ILE A 210 29.12 -2.95 7.16
CA ILE A 210 28.38 -2.98 8.43
C ILE A 210 28.58 -4.27 9.22
N LEU A 211 28.96 -5.38 8.60
CA LEU A 211 29.14 -6.68 9.27
C LEU A 211 30.61 -7.06 9.50
N HIS A 212 31.57 -6.39 8.85
CA HIS A 212 33.01 -6.64 8.95
C HIS A 212 33.80 -5.40 9.36
#